data_6d7e83f33220e5d882ab8c7c830b0fa2
#
_entry.id   6d7e83f33220e5d882ab8c7c830b0fa2
#
_cell.length_a   1.000
_cell.length_b   1.000
_cell.length_c   1.000
_cell.angle_alpha   90.00
_cell.angle_beta   90.00
_cell.angle_gamma   90.00
#
_symmetry.space_group_name_H-M   'P 1'
#
loop_
_entity.id
_entity.type
_entity.pdbx_description
1 polymer ?
#
loop_
_entity_poly.entity_id
_entity_poly.type
_entity_poly.pdbx_seq_one_letter_code
_entity_poly.pdbx_strand_id
1 'polypeptide(L)'
;MTFSVTRRGLLQGGAAALALGTLGGRMAFAQSQRLRFLWWGSQERADRTQVAIGAYKSVAPETEIVGEFAGWSDYWPRLATQVAGRNAPDLIQMDYRYIFEYARRGALKDLSGEVGKGLKIEDFGQANIDSGKVDGKLFGVNLGVNSSSMIYDAAVWEKNKTEPPKAGVTWEELADLGEAFAKNRARPGIFALADAGGVEPSFELWLRQNGKALYTADGTLGYEPADAEKWFALWDDMRKRKACVPADIQALDQLNIESNAITTGKAATAFMHSNQFVGYQKLNKGKLALAPYPRLSAEAPSGHYLKPSMLISLSANAPEQAVAFVNFLVASPEGIKALGTERGVPASESMRALLTPQLADVEKAMVDYIALITPDVGALPPSPPPGAGEVAFVQKRINEEVGFGRKTPKQAGEDLVSEASAILKRG
;
A
#
# COMPACT_ATOMS: atom_id res chain seq x y z
N MET A 1 -66.16 -34.37 -29.16
CA MET A 1 -66.48 -34.46 -27.72
C MET A 1 -65.66 -33.52 -26.97
N THR A 2 -66.21 -32.37 -26.60
CA THR A 2 -65.54 -31.31 -25.87
C THR A 2 -65.89 -31.42 -24.38
N PHE A 3 -64.92 -31.71 -23.54
CA PHE A 3 -65.12 -31.73 -22.06
C PHE A 3 -64.97 -30.33 -21.53
N SER A 4 -66.04 -29.79 -20.99
CA SER A 4 -66.03 -28.50 -20.24
C SER A 4 -65.81 -28.80 -18.75
N VAL A 5 -64.68 -28.30 -18.21
CA VAL A 5 -64.41 -28.36 -16.77
C VAL A 5 -65.03 -27.14 -16.11
N THR A 6 -66.00 -27.33 -15.22
CA THR A 6 -66.65 -26.26 -14.46
C THR A 6 -65.85 -25.86 -13.24
N ARG A 7 -65.88 -24.56 -12.88
CA ARG A 7 -65.16 -23.94 -11.76
C ARG A 7 -65.46 -24.57 -10.37
N ARG A 8 -66.46 -25.38 -10.20
CA ARG A 8 -66.84 -26.06 -8.96
C ARG A 8 -66.06 -27.35 -8.70
N GLY A 9 -65.45 -28.00 -9.74
CA GLY A 9 -64.63 -29.20 -9.61
C GLY A 9 -63.23 -28.90 -9.08
N LEU A 10 -62.77 -27.66 -9.16
CA LEU A 10 -61.44 -27.24 -8.72
C LEU A 10 -61.34 -26.91 -7.21
N LEU A 11 -62.46 -26.76 -6.53
CA LEU A 11 -62.48 -26.37 -5.09
C LEU A 11 -62.62 -27.59 -4.16
N GLN A 12 -62.91 -28.79 -4.64
CA GLN A 12 -63.01 -29.99 -3.81
C GLN A 12 -61.75 -30.89 -3.82
N GLY A 13 -60.78 -30.63 -4.70
CA GLY A 13 -59.47 -31.31 -4.74
C GLY A 13 -58.38 -30.69 -3.88
N GLY A 14 -58.63 -29.51 -3.30
CA GLY A 14 -57.60 -28.71 -2.59
C GLY A 14 -57.45 -28.99 -1.08
N ALA A 15 -58.35 -29.77 -0.47
CA ALA A 15 -58.33 -29.96 0.99
C ALA A 15 -57.58 -31.20 1.50
N ALA A 16 -57.18 -32.12 0.62
CA ALA A 16 -56.46 -33.35 1.03
C ALA A 16 -54.94 -33.29 0.85
N ALA A 17 -54.37 -32.22 0.27
CA ALA A 17 -52.94 -32.07 0.06
C ALA A 17 -52.22 -31.23 1.14
N LEU A 18 -52.95 -30.74 2.14
CA LEU A 18 -52.38 -29.86 3.18
C LEU A 18 -51.98 -30.55 4.50
N ALA A 19 -52.14 -31.89 4.59
CA ALA A 19 -51.85 -32.63 5.83
C ALA A 19 -50.58 -33.50 5.81
N LEU A 20 -49.79 -33.51 4.72
CA LEU A 20 -48.54 -34.28 4.60
C LEU A 20 -47.29 -33.41 4.41
N GLY A 21 -47.39 -32.08 4.64
CA GLY A 21 -46.32 -31.13 4.38
C GLY A 21 -45.55 -30.66 5.63
N THR A 22 -45.74 -31.24 6.84
CA THR A 22 -45.15 -30.72 8.11
C THR A 22 -44.03 -31.54 8.70
N LEU A 23 -43.47 -32.50 7.97
CA LEU A 23 -42.28 -33.26 8.40
C LEU A 23 -41.10 -33.17 7.42
N GLY A 24 -41.14 -32.26 6.47
CA GLY A 24 -39.96 -31.84 5.69
C GLY A 24 -39.15 -30.90 6.55
N GLY A 25 -38.13 -31.41 7.24
CA GLY A 25 -37.13 -30.57 7.86
C GLY A 25 -36.67 -29.51 6.87
N ARG A 26 -36.85 -28.22 7.20
CA ARG A 26 -36.19 -27.11 6.51
C ARG A 26 -34.71 -27.41 6.61
N MET A 27 -34.14 -28.07 5.62
CA MET A 27 -32.75 -27.86 5.30
C MET A 27 -32.72 -26.39 4.87
N ALA A 28 -32.45 -25.52 5.83
CA ALA A 28 -31.96 -24.18 5.53
C ALA A 28 -30.63 -24.41 4.79
N PHE A 29 -30.68 -24.45 3.47
CA PHE A 29 -29.47 -24.21 2.68
C PHE A 29 -28.96 -22.87 3.23
N ALA A 30 -27.90 -22.92 4.03
CA ALA A 30 -27.17 -21.73 4.40
C ALA A 30 -26.83 -21.03 3.08
N GLN A 31 -27.49 -19.91 2.81
CA GLN A 31 -27.26 -19.14 1.61
C GLN A 31 -25.79 -18.75 1.68
N SER A 32 -24.98 -19.25 0.75
CA SER A 32 -23.55 -18.96 0.73
C SER A 32 -23.38 -17.44 0.74
N GLN A 33 -22.72 -16.94 1.77
CA GLN A 33 -22.52 -15.51 1.90
C GLN A 33 -21.34 -15.10 1.05
N ARG A 34 -21.58 -14.26 0.08
CA ARG A 34 -20.57 -13.80 -0.86
C ARG A 34 -20.01 -12.46 -0.39
N LEU A 35 -18.70 -12.41 -0.13
CA LEU A 35 -17.96 -11.20 0.22
C LEU A 35 -17.08 -10.78 -0.95
N ARG A 36 -16.97 -9.49 -1.19
CA ARG A 36 -16.06 -8.91 -2.17
C ARG A 36 -14.85 -8.34 -1.44
N PHE A 37 -13.66 -8.69 -1.89
CA PHE A 37 -12.40 -8.16 -1.36
C PHE A 37 -11.64 -7.44 -2.47
N LEU A 38 -11.41 -6.14 -2.32
CA LEU A 38 -10.63 -5.31 -3.22
C LEU A 38 -9.29 -4.91 -2.60
N TRP A 39 -8.19 -5.15 -3.33
CA TRP A 39 -6.85 -4.74 -2.91
C TRP A 39 -6.03 -4.18 -4.09
N TRP A 40 -4.99 -3.40 -3.77
CA TRP A 40 -3.97 -3.02 -4.75
C TRP A 40 -2.71 -3.85 -4.56
N GLY A 41 -1.91 -3.98 -5.62
CA GLY A 41 -0.59 -4.56 -5.54
C GLY A 41 -0.18 -5.31 -6.78
N SER A 42 0.94 -6.02 -6.65
CA SER A 42 1.52 -6.88 -7.66
C SER A 42 0.76 -8.20 -7.83
N GLN A 43 1.11 -8.94 -8.87
CA GLN A 43 0.64 -10.32 -9.04
C GLN A 43 1.02 -11.21 -7.85
N GLU A 44 2.24 -11.04 -7.27
CA GLU A 44 2.65 -11.77 -6.06
C GLU A 44 1.68 -11.57 -4.89
N ARG A 45 1.25 -10.30 -4.67
CA ARG A 45 0.23 -9.99 -3.66
C ARG A 45 -1.10 -10.65 -3.96
N ALA A 46 -1.51 -10.64 -5.22
CA ALA A 46 -2.75 -11.29 -5.65
C ALA A 46 -2.69 -12.80 -5.40
N ASP A 47 -1.60 -13.45 -5.78
CA ASP A 47 -1.41 -14.90 -5.59
C ASP A 47 -1.46 -15.27 -4.11
N ARG A 48 -0.73 -14.56 -3.24
CA ARG A 48 -0.76 -14.79 -1.78
C ARG A 48 -2.15 -14.55 -1.19
N THR A 49 -2.87 -13.55 -1.68
CA THR A 49 -4.24 -13.28 -1.22
C THR A 49 -5.18 -14.41 -1.62
N GLN A 50 -5.04 -14.96 -2.82
CA GLN A 50 -5.84 -16.10 -3.25
C GLN A 50 -5.53 -17.37 -2.45
N VAL A 51 -4.25 -17.58 -2.05
CA VAL A 51 -3.88 -18.67 -1.12
C VAL A 51 -4.58 -18.48 0.23
N ALA A 52 -4.59 -17.26 0.77
CA ALA A 52 -5.28 -16.96 2.04
C ALA A 52 -6.81 -17.18 1.94
N ILE A 53 -7.42 -16.75 0.83
CA ILE A 53 -8.85 -16.98 0.55
C ILE A 53 -9.15 -18.49 0.47
N GLY A 54 -8.30 -19.26 -0.23
CA GLY A 54 -8.41 -20.70 -0.33
C GLY A 54 -8.29 -21.41 1.03
N ALA A 55 -7.35 -20.98 1.87
CA ALA A 55 -7.19 -21.50 3.23
C ALA A 55 -8.40 -21.17 4.11
N TYR A 56 -8.96 -19.97 4.01
CA TYR A 56 -10.15 -19.57 4.75
C TYR A 56 -11.38 -20.42 4.43
N LYS A 57 -11.52 -20.86 3.19
CA LYS A 57 -12.63 -21.76 2.78
C LYS A 57 -12.66 -23.07 3.58
N SER A 58 -11.52 -23.54 4.09
CA SER A 58 -11.47 -24.73 4.94
C SER A 58 -12.00 -24.46 6.36
N VAL A 59 -12.01 -23.19 6.78
CA VAL A 59 -12.47 -22.74 8.11
C VAL A 59 -13.93 -22.30 8.07
N ALA A 60 -14.35 -21.67 6.95
CA ALA A 60 -15.70 -21.14 6.74
C ALA A 60 -16.21 -21.50 5.33
N PRO A 61 -16.58 -22.78 5.10
CA PRO A 61 -16.95 -23.27 3.76
C PRO A 61 -18.20 -22.62 3.18
N GLU A 62 -19.06 -22.05 4.02
CA GLU A 62 -20.27 -21.30 3.64
C GLU A 62 -19.97 -19.86 3.15
N THR A 63 -18.76 -19.37 3.38
CA THR A 63 -18.37 -18.00 2.98
C THR A 63 -17.56 -18.04 1.69
N GLU A 64 -18.11 -17.47 0.63
CA GLU A 64 -17.41 -17.25 -0.64
C GLU A 64 -16.74 -15.86 -0.63
N ILE A 65 -15.43 -15.81 -0.84
CA ILE A 65 -14.72 -14.53 -0.98
C ILE A 65 -14.27 -14.34 -2.43
N VAL A 66 -14.78 -13.30 -3.08
CA VAL A 66 -14.42 -12.91 -4.44
C VAL A 66 -13.39 -11.81 -4.40
N GLY A 67 -12.18 -12.14 -4.84
CA GLY A 67 -11.05 -11.22 -4.88
C GLY A 67 -11.00 -10.39 -6.15
N GLU A 68 -10.70 -9.11 -6.01
CA GLU A 68 -10.46 -8.17 -7.11
C GLU A 68 -9.19 -7.37 -6.80
N PHE A 69 -8.28 -7.23 -7.78
CA PHE A 69 -7.10 -6.38 -7.56
C PHE A 69 -6.83 -5.45 -8.74
N ALA A 70 -6.06 -4.40 -8.46
CA ALA A 70 -5.63 -3.41 -9.43
C ALA A 70 -4.24 -2.88 -9.07
N GLY A 71 -3.58 -2.23 -10.04
CA GLY A 71 -2.40 -1.42 -9.76
C GLY A 71 -2.75 -0.20 -8.89
N TRP A 72 -1.74 0.40 -8.25
CA TRP A 72 -1.95 1.54 -7.34
C TRP A 72 -2.72 2.70 -7.99
N SER A 73 -2.34 3.09 -9.21
CA SER A 73 -2.93 4.24 -9.91
C SER A 73 -4.41 4.02 -10.28
N ASP A 74 -4.81 2.78 -10.55
CA ASP A 74 -6.19 2.43 -10.94
C ASP A 74 -7.08 2.13 -9.74
N TYR A 75 -6.49 1.73 -8.63
CA TYR A 75 -7.20 1.29 -7.43
C TYR A 75 -8.08 2.38 -6.83
N TRP A 76 -7.52 3.57 -6.60
CA TRP A 76 -8.21 4.64 -5.88
C TRP A 76 -9.39 5.23 -6.66
N PRO A 77 -9.26 5.55 -7.97
CA PRO A 77 -10.41 5.98 -8.77
C PRO A 77 -11.51 4.93 -8.81
N ARG A 78 -11.14 3.63 -8.92
CA ARG A 78 -12.10 2.53 -8.91
C ARG A 78 -12.84 2.43 -7.58
N LEU A 79 -12.13 2.46 -6.45
CA LEU A 79 -12.72 2.42 -5.11
C LEU A 79 -13.65 3.62 -4.89
N ALA A 80 -13.21 4.83 -5.23
CA ALA A 80 -14.01 6.04 -5.11
C ALA A 80 -15.33 5.94 -5.88
N THR A 81 -15.28 5.43 -7.13
CA THR A 81 -16.47 5.20 -7.96
C THR A 81 -17.42 4.18 -7.32
N GLN A 82 -16.89 3.07 -6.80
CA GLN A 82 -17.71 2.03 -6.17
C GLN A 82 -18.37 2.54 -4.88
N VAL A 83 -17.66 3.31 -4.06
CA VAL A 83 -18.20 3.92 -2.84
C VAL A 83 -19.26 4.95 -3.17
N ALA A 84 -19.02 5.86 -4.12
CA ALA A 84 -20.01 6.84 -4.56
C ALA A 84 -21.28 6.20 -5.14
N GLY A 85 -21.12 5.08 -5.86
CA GLY A 85 -22.21 4.27 -6.41
C GLY A 85 -22.93 3.39 -5.37
N ARG A 86 -22.58 3.46 -4.07
CA ARG A 86 -23.11 2.58 -3.01
C ARG A 86 -22.92 1.09 -3.30
N ASN A 87 -21.86 0.76 -4.00
CA ASN A 87 -21.48 -0.61 -4.37
C ASN A 87 -20.03 -0.91 -3.92
N ALA A 88 -19.66 -0.42 -2.73
CA ALA A 88 -18.34 -0.68 -2.15
C ALA A 88 -18.11 -2.18 -1.94
N PRO A 89 -16.87 -2.69 -2.09
CA PRO A 89 -16.51 -4.04 -1.67
C PRO A 89 -16.66 -4.17 -0.15
N ASP A 90 -16.95 -5.38 0.34
CA ASP A 90 -17.09 -5.63 1.79
C ASP A 90 -15.75 -5.43 2.51
N LEU A 91 -14.67 -5.95 1.91
CA LEU A 91 -13.31 -5.85 2.42
C LEU A 91 -12.49 -4.94 1.49
N ILE A 92 -11.80 -3.99 2.07
CA ILE A 92 -11.06 -2.94 1.38
C ILE A 92 -9.64 -2.89 1.93
N GLN A 93 -8.64 -3.19 1.12
CA GLN A 93 -7.27 -2.87 1.52
C GLN A 93 -7.12 -1.35 1.54
N MET A 94 -6.65 -0.80 2.67
CA MET A 94 -6.62 0.64 2.92
C MET A 94 -5.20 1.10 3.20
N ASP A 95 -4.84 2.27 2.68
CA ASP A 95 -3.58 2.96 3.00
C ASP A 95 -3.82 4.02 4.07
N TYR A 96 -2.80 4.26 4.88
CA TYR A 96 -2.82 5.29 5.94
C TYR A 96 -3.16 6.69 5.42
N ARG A 97 -2.81 7.01 4.18
CA ARG A 97 -3.12 8.28 3.51
C ARG A 97 -4.62 8.50 3.30
N TYR A 98 -5.36 7.42 3.07
CA TYR A 98 -6.75 7.50 2.64
C TYR A 98 -7.76 7.15 3.74
N ILE A 99 -7.37 6.40 4.77
CA ILE A 99 -8.31 5.90 5.79
C ILE A 99 -9.10 7.02 6.47
N PHE A 100 -8.46 8.17 6.72
CA PHE A 100 -9.08 9.31 7.39
C PHE A 100 -10.23 9.89 6.55
N GLU A 101 -10.02 10.05 5.25
CA GLU A 101 -11.02 10.54 4.33
C GLU A 101 -12.22 9.58 4.26
N TYR A 102 -11.98 8.30 4.02
CA TYR A 102 -13.04 7.31 3.88
C TYR A 102 -13.83 7.10 5.18
N ALA A 103 -13.16 7.08 6.34
CA ALA A 103 -13.80 6.95 7.64
C ALA A 103 -14.69 8.17 7.95
N ARG A 104 -14.18 9.40 7.79
CA ARG A 104 -14.93 10.64 8.05
C ARG A 104 -16.14 10.82 7.12
N ARG A 105 -16.07 10.29 5.90
CA ARG A 105 -17.21 10.25 4.97
C ARG A 105 -18.23 9.15 5.29
N GLY A 106 -18.01 8.36 6.35
CA GLY A 106 -18.90 7.27 6.75
C GLY A 106 -18.88 6.08 5.79
N ALA A 107 -17.83 5.92 4.98
CA ALA A 107 -17.69 4.81 4.04
C ALA A 107 -17.18 3.52 4.68
N LEU A 108 -16.58 3.60 5.88
CA LEU A 108 -15.98 2.48 6.59
C LEU A 108 -16.78 2.13 7.86
N LYS A 109 -16.73 0.84 8.24
CA LYS A 109 -17.32 0.29 9.45
C LYS A 109 -16.43 0.58 10.65
N ASP A 110 -17.01 1.05 11.75
CA ASP A 110 -16.35 1.15 13.04
C ASP A 110 -16.16 -0.25 13.63
N LEU A 111 -14.90 -0.64 13.82
CA LEU A 111 -14.49 -1.95 14.32
C LEU A 111 -14.13 -1.93 15.82
N SER A 112 -14.29 -0.79 16.50
CA SER A 112 -13.89 -0.64 17.91
C SER A 112 -14.57 -1.66 18.84
N GLY A 113 -15.82 -2.00 18.57
CA GLY A 113 -16.59 -2.98 19.32
C GLY A 113 -16.21 -4.44 19.07
N GLU A 114 -15.38 -4.70 18.05
CA GLU A 114 -14.95 -6.05 17.65
C GLU A 114 -13.65 -6.47 18.35
N VAL A 115 -12.86 -5.53 18.85
CA VAL A 115 -11.57 -5.83 19.53
C VAL A 115 -11.83 -6.67 20.77
N GLY A 116 -11.10 -7.78 20.89
CA GLY A 116 -11.27 -8.77 21.96
C GLY A 116 -12.47 -9.71 21.78
N LYS A 117 -13.27 -9.54 20.71
CA LYS A 117 -14.41 -10.40 20.35
C LYS A 117 -14.16 -11.08 19.00
N GLY A 118 -14.57 -10.41 17.91
CA GLY A 118 -14.36 -10.85 16.54
C GLY A 118 -12.95 -10.59 16.02
N LEU A 119 -12.24 -9.60 16.57
CA LEU A 119 -10.85 -9.25 16.22
C LEU A 119 -9.92 -9.49 17.40
N LYS A 120 -8.98 -10.43 17.24
CA LYS A 120 -7.94 -10.78 18.21
C LYS A 120 -6.64 -10.06 17.84
N ILE A 121 -6.55 -8.80 18.23
CA ILE A 121 -5.42 -7.91 17.88
C ILE A 121 -4.75 -7.30 19.12
N GLU A 122 -4.99 -7.86 20.32
CA GLU A 122 -4.47 -7.34 21.59
C GLU A 122 -2.95 -7.41 21.67
N ASP A 123 -2.32 -8.36 20.95
CA ASP A 123 -0.86 -8.53 20.90
C ASP A 123 -0.16 -7.68 19.81
N PHE A 124 -0.91 -6.81 19.12
CA PHE A 124 -0.32 -5.93 18.08
C PHE A 124 0.53 -4.80 18.67
N GLY A 125 0.37 -4.51 19.96
CA GLY A 125 0.89 -3.29 20.57
C GLY A 125 0.06 -2.05 20.20
N GLN A 126 -0.05 -1.11 21.16
CA GLN A 126 -0.98 0.02 21.07
C GLN A 126 -0.76 0.89 19.83
N ALA A 127 0.50 1.16 19.47
CA ALA A 127 0.82 1.99 18.30
C ALA A 127 0.30 1.38 16.97
N ASN A 128 0.35 0.06 16.83
CA ASN A 128 -0.17 -0.62 15.65
C ASN A 128 -1.71 -0.62 15.59
N ILE A 129 -2.36 -0.73 16.75
CA ILE A 129 -3.83 -0.59 16.84
C ILE A 129 -4.23 0.85 16.52
N ASP A 130 -3.54 1.82 17.10
CA ASP A 130 -3.84 3.25 16.91
C ASP A 130 -3.61 3.71 15.46
N SER A 131 -2.74 3.05 14.72
CA SER A 131 -2.50 3.35 13.30
C SER A 131 -3.73 3.12 12.40
N GLY A 132 -4.70 2.32 12.85
CA GLY A 132 -5.98 2.10 12.17
C GLY A 132 -7.12 2.95 12.72
N LYS A 133 -6.85 3.85 13.67
CA LYS A 133 -7.87 4.71 14.26
C LYS A 133 -8.02 6.03 13.53
N VAL A 134 -9.25 6.48 13.47
CA VAL A 134 -9.66 7.81 13.01
C VAL A 134 -10.59 8.40 14.05
N ASP A 135 -10.26 9.58 14.57
CA ASP A 135 -11.05 10.29 15.58
C ASP A 135 -11.41 9.37 16.79
N GLY A 136 -10.44 8.56 17.23
CA GLY A 136 -10.55 7.65 18.38
C GLY A 136 -11.22 6.31 18.11
N LYS A 137 -11.79 6.07 16.92
CA LYS A 137 -12.47 4.83 16.52
C LYS A 137 -11.64 4.01 15.56
N LEU A 138 -11.70 2.68 15.64
CA LEU A 138 -10.95 1.76 14.79
C LEU A 138 -11.68 1.55 13.46
N PHE A 139 -11.05 1.90 12.34
CA PHE A 139 -11.58 1.71 10.99
C PHE A 139 -10.71 0.83 10.09
N GLY A 140 -9.52 0.45 10.57
CA GLY A 140 -8.63 -0.44 9.83
C GLY A 140 -7.78 -1.30 10.75
N VAL A 141 -7.54 -2.54 10.37
CA VAL A 141 -6.67 -3.47 11.08
C VAL A 141 -5.32 -3.49 10.37
N ASN A 142 -4.24 -3.24 11.11
CA ASN A 142 -2.88 -3.20 10.59
C ASN A 142 -2.42 -4.61 10.19
N LEU A 143 -2.04 -4.78 8.93
CA LEU A 143 -1.53 -6.05 8.40
C LEU A 143 -0.03 -6.24 8.63
N GLY A 144 0.70 -5.17 8.90
CA GLY A 144 2.13 -5.18 9.16
C GLY A 144 2.75 -3.79 9.07
N VAL A 145 4.01 -3.68 9.45
CA VAL A 145 4.77 -2.42 9.41
C VAL A 145 5.79 -2.41 8.28
N ASN A 146 6.05 -1.22 7.75
CA ASN A 146 7.11 -0.95 6.78
C ASN A 146 7.76 0.42 7.05
N SER A 147 8.78 0.72 6.24
CA SER A 147 9.33 2.06 6.09
C SER A 147 9.81 2.27 4.66
N SER A 148 10.08 3.51 4.29
CA SER A 148 10.71 3.83 3.01
C SER A 148 12.09 3.18 2.91
N SER A 149 12.47 2.68 1.73
CA SER A 149 13.74 2.00 1.50
C SER A 149 14.23 2.20 0.06
N MET A 150 15.54 2.22 -0.12
CA MET A 150 16.13 1.93 -1.42
C MET A 150 16.16 0.41 -1.62
N ILE A 151 15.78 -0.04 -2.81
CA ILE A 151 15.93 -1.42 -3.26
C ILE A 151 16.92 -1.40 -4.41
N TYR A 152 18.01 -2.16 -4.33
CA TYR A 152 19.06 -2.10 -5.35
C TYR A 152 19.58 -3.48 -5.75
N ASP A 153 20.07 -3.61 -7.00
CA ASP A 153 20.76 -4.79 -7.52
C ASP A 153 22.27 -4.58 -7.38
N ALA A 154 22.85 -5.17 -6.34
CA ALA A 154 24.27 -5.05 -6.04
C ALA A 154 25.16 -5.54 -7.21
N ALA A 155 24.75 -6.61 -7.92
CA ALA A 155 25.51 -7.14 -9.03
C ALA A 155 25.52 -6.19 -10.25
N VAL A 156 24.48 -5.38 -10.44
CA VAL A 156 24.45 -4.36 -11.48
C VAL A 156 25.41 -3.22 -11.15
N TRP A 157 25.45 -2.79 -9.88
CA TRP A 157 26.41 -1.79 -9.42
C TRP A 157 27.87 -2.27 -9.57
N GLU A 158 28.16 -3.49 -9.09
CA GLU A 158 29.48 -4.10 -9.18
C GLU A 158 29.97 -4.25 -10.64
N LYS A 159 29.12 -4.78 -11.53
CA LYS A 159 29.43 -4.90 -12.97
C LYS A 159 29.71 -3.56 -13.61
N ASN A 160 29.15 -2.49 -13.09
CA ASN A 160 29.41 -1.13 -13.53
C ASN A 160 30.64 -0.51 -12.83
N LYS A 161 31.38 -1.29 -12.01
CA LYS A 161 32.56 -0.86 -11.26
C LYS A 161 32.31 0.34 -10.33
N THR A 162 31.14 0.35 -9.71
CA THR A 162 30.71 1.36 -8.75
C THR A 162 30.17 0.67 -7.52
N GLU A 163 30.43 1.24 -6.35
CA GLU A 163 29.87 0.74 -5.09
C GLU A 163 28.36 1.03 -5.03
N PRO A 164 27.53 0.08 -4.55
CA PRO A 164 26.13 0.34 -4.31
C PRO A 164 25.93 1.29 -3.12
N PRO A 165 24.76 1.95 -3.02
CA PRO A 165 24.47 2.83 -1.90
C PRO A 165 24.47 2.05 -0.58
N LYS A 166 25.13 2.61 0.45
CA LYS A 166 25.25 2.03 1.79
C LYS A 166 24.39 2.81 2.80
N ALA A 167 24.11 2.22 3.95
CA ALA A 167 23.50 2.93 5.05
C ALA A 167 24.35 4.15 5.45
N GLY A 168 23.71 5.31 5.65
CA GLY A 168 24.38 6.56 6.00
C GLY A 168 24.83 7.41 4.82
N VAL A 169 24.69 6.95 3.56
CA VAL A 169 24.97 7.76 2.38
C VAL A 169 24.14 9.06 2.40
N THR A 170 24.75 10.17 2.00
CA THR A 170 24.04 11.44 1.82
C THR A 170 23.41 11.56 0.42
N TRP A 171 22.47 12.49 0.23
CA TRP A 171 21.89 12.77 -1.09
C TRP A 171 22.95 13.20 -2.11
N GLU A 172 23.93 13.99 -1.68
CA GLU A 172 25.04 14.41 -2.55
C GLU A 172 25.94 13.24 -2.92
N GLU A 173 26.36 12.43 -1.95
CA GLU A 173 27.14 11.23 -2.22
C GLU A 173 26.41 10.23 -3.11
N LEU A 174 25.08 10.11 -2.97
CA LEU A 174 24.28 9.27 -3.86
C LEU A 174 24.26 9.83 -5.30
N ALA A 175 24.19 11.15 -5.45
CA ALA A 175 24.28 11.79 -6.76
C ALA A 175 25.67 11.56 -7.38
N ASP A 176 26.75 11.67 -6.59
CA ASP A 176 28.12 11.39 -7.03
C ASP A 176 28.31 9.92 -7.46
N LEU A 177 27.78 8.97 -6.68
CA LEU A 177 27.78 7.54 -7.02
C LEU A 177 27.04 7.31 -8.35
N GLY A 178 25.88 7.95 -8.52
CA GLY A 178 25.08 7.86 -9.74
C GLY A 178 25.79 8.46 -10.97
N GLU A 179 26.46 9.58 -10.80
CA GLU A 179 27.28 10.18 -11.87
C GLU A 179 28.49 9.29 -12.23
N ALA A 180 29.17 8.73 -11.23
CA ALA A 180 30.26 7.78 -11.44
C ALA A 180 29.77 6.53 -12.19
N PHE A 181 28.58 6.02 -11.82
CA PHE A 181 27.91 4.93 -12.50
C PHE A 181 27.65 5.28 -13.98
N ALA A 182 27.16 6.49 -14.27
CA ALA A 182 26.91 6.95 -15.64
C ALA A 182 28.19 7.09 -16.48
N LYS A 183 29.31 7.49 -15.87
CA LYS A 183 30.63 7.64 -16.54
C LYS A 183 31.24 6.28 -16.90
N ASN A 184 31.06 5.25 -16.09
CA ASN A 184 31.65 3.94 -16.31
C ASN A 184 31.03 3.13 -17.46
N ARG A 185 29.76 3.36 -17.80
CA ARG A 185 29.03 2.83 -18.98
C ARG A 185 29.23 1.34 -19.28
N ALA A 186 29.48 0.51 -18.28
CA ALA A 186 29.63 -0.93 -18.49
C ALA A 186 28.34 -1.59 -19.05
N ARG A 187 27.20 -0.91 -18.87
CA ARG A 187 25.89 -1.29 -19.42
C ARG A 187 25.15 -0.07 -19.97
N PRO A 188 25.24 0.18 -21.27
CA PRO A 188 24.48 1.26 -21.91
C PRO A 188 22.97 1.09 -21.67
N GLY A 189 22.27 2.21 -21.35
CA GLY A 189 20.82 2.22 -21.15
C GLY A 189 20.35 1.80 -19.77
N ILE A 190 21.27 1.51 -18.83
CA ILE A 190 20.94 1.36 -17.40
C ILE A 190 21.50 2.56 -16.64
N PHE A 191 20.69 3.09 -15.75
CA PHE A 191 21.03 4.19 -14.84
C PHE A 191 21.23 3.68 -13.42
N ALA A 192 21.93 4.46 -12.58
CA ALA A 192 22.11 4.10 -11.17
C ALA A 192 20.77 4.08 -10.43
N LEU A 193 19.93 5.09 -10.66
CA LEU A 193 18.73 5.36 -9.87
C LEU A 193 17.49 5.46 -10.75
N ALA A 194 16.35 5.00 -10.25
CA ALA A 194 15.05 5.49 -10.67
C ALA A 194 14.89 6.96 -10.22
N ASP A 195 14.03 7.73 -10.90
CA ASP A 195 13.71 9.10 -10.48
C ASP A 195 12.60 9.07 -9.41
N ALA A 196 12.92 9.50 -8.19
CA ALA A 196 11.96 9.56 -7.10
C ALA A 196 11.42 10.99 -6.82
N GLY A 197 11.69 11.96 -7.68
CA GLY A 197 11.19 13.34 -7.52
C GLY A 197 9.67 13.44 -7.44
N GLY A 198 8.97 12.55 -8.16
CA GLY A 198 7.51 12.42 -8.14
C GLY A 198 6.97 11.37 -7.16
N VAL A 199 7.82 10.78 -6.31
CA VAL A 199 7.42 9.77 -5.32
C VAL A 199 7.19 10.46 -3.98
N GLU A 200 5.93 10.68 -3.61
CA GLU A 200 5.55 11.45 -2.42
C GLU A 200 6.20 10.94 -1.12
N PRO A 201 6.29 9.63 -0.81
CA PRO A 201 7.00 9.16 0.38
C PRO A 201 8.49 9.54 0.41
N SER A 202 9.12 9.73 -0.75
CA SER A 202 10.52 10.18 -0.84
C SER A 202 10.64 11.66 -0.48
N PHE A 203 9.70 12.47 -0.94
CA PHE A 203 9.61 13.89 -0.59
C PHE A 203 9.28 14.08 0.89
N GLU A 204 8.32 13.31 1.43
CA GLU A 204 8.00 13.32 2.86
C GLU A 204 9.23 13.03 3.72
N LEU A 205 9.98 11.97 3.40
CA LEU A 205 11.19 11.63 4.13
C LEU A 205 12.23 12.77 4.07
N TRP A 206 12.45 13.35 2.91
CA TRP A 206 13.36 14.48 2.73
C TRP A 206 12.91 15.72 3.52
N LEU A 207 11.61 16.04 3.55
CA LEU A 207 11.05 17.12 4.37
C LEU A 207 11.32 16.87 5.85
N ARG A 208 11.11 15.63 6.34
CA ARG A 208 11.36 15.26 7.73
C ARG A 208 12.82 15.41 8.12
N GLN A 209 13.75 15.12 7.22
CA GLN A 209 15.19 15.39 7.41
C GLN A 209 15.48 16.88 7.56
N ASN A 210 14.69 17.75 6.94
CA ASN A 210 14.76 19.19 7.04
C ASN A 210 13.94 19.78 8.21
N GLY A 211 13.43 18.94 9.14
CA GLY A 211 12.58 19.39 10.25
C GLY A 211 11.20 19.89 9.83
N LYS A 212 10.77 19.55 8.62
CA LYS A 212 9.46 19.86 8.04
C LYS A 212 8.54 18.64 8.05
N ALA A 213 7.29 18.80 7.63
CA ALA A 213 6.34 17.73 7.45
C ALA A 213 5.63 17.88 6.11
N LEU A 214 5.04 16.80 5.61
CA LEU A 214 4.20 16.88 4.42
C LEU A 214 2.89 17.63 4.73
N TYR A 215 2.29 17.28 5.87
CA TYR A 215 1.09 17.94 6.40
C TYR A 215 1.27 18.29 7.87
N THR A 216 0.60 19.33 8.31
CA THR A 216 0.52 19.73 9.71
C THR A 216 -0.67 19.04 10.41
N ALA A 217 -0.74 19.12 11.73
CA ALA A 217 -1.83 18.50 12.49
C ALA A 217 -3.23 19.11 12.20
N ASP A 218 -3.27 20.35 11.72
CA ASP A 218 -4.50 21.04 11.30
C ASP A 218 -4.86 20.79 9.83
N GLY A 219 -4.11 19.90 9.15
CA GLY A 219 -4.41 19.46 7.78
C GLY A 219 -3.94 20.41 6.68
N THR A 220 -3.09 21.39 6.99
CA THR A 220 -2.45 22.24 5.98
C THR A 220 -1.10 21.67 5.52
N LEU A 221 -0.47 22.28 4.51
CA LEU A 221 0.87 21.89 4.08
C LEU A 221 1.90 22.25 5.16
N GLY A 222 2.80 21.33 5.46
CA GLY A 222 3.91 21.50 6.40
C GLY A 222 5.21 21.99 5.74
N TYR A 223 5.15 22.47 4.49
CA TYR A 223 6.27 22.95 3.71
C TYR A 223 5.88 24.16 2.84
N GLU A 224 6.87 24.86 2.34
CA GLU A 224 6.72 26.08 1.54
C GLU A 224 7.21 25.87 0.10
N PRO A 225 6.90 26.77 -0.85
CA PRO A 225 7.39 26.68 -2.23
C PRO A 225 8.91 26.48 -2.35
N ALA A 226 9.69 27.15 -1.48
CA ALA A 226 11.15 27.02 -1.47
C ALA A 226 11.65 25.62 -1.05
N ASP A 227 10.90 24.89 -0.24
CA ASP A 227 11.24 23.50 0.11
C ASP A 227 11.00 22.58 -1.08
N ALA A 228 9.85 22.72 -1.73
CA ALA A 228 9.52 21.95 -2.94
C ALA A 228 10.45 22.29 -4.11
N GLU A 229 10.86 23.56 -4.29
CA GLU A 229 11.88 23.98 -5.25
C GLU A 229 13.19 23.22 -5.06
N LYS A 230 13.70 23.16 -3.79
CA LYS A 230 14.93 22.42 -3.47
C LYS A 230 14.81 20.93 -3.80
N TRP A 231 13.67 20.33 -3.53
CA TRP A 231 13.41 18.94 -3.86
C TRP A 231 13.43 18.68 -5.36
N PHE A 232 12.73 19.48 -6.15
CA PHE A 232 12.73 19.35 -7.60
C PHE A 232 14.10 19.69 -8.21
N ALA A 233 14.85 20.64 -7.62
CA ALA A 233 16.21 20.97 -8.04
C ALA A 233 17.18 19.81 -7.81
N LEU A 234 17.06 19.09 -6.68
CA LEU A 234 17.85 17.90 -6.39
C LEU A 234 17.67 16.84 -7.49
N TRP A 235 16.44 16.53 -7.88
CA TRP A 235 16.17 15.52 -8.90
C TRP A 235 16.49 16.01 -10.32
N ASP A 236 16.36 17.31 -10.59
CA ASP A 236 16.79 17.92 -11.84
C ASP A 236 18.32 17.84 -12.00
N ASP A 237 19.08 18.07 -10.93
CA ASP A 237 20.52 17.86 -10.90
C ASP A 237 20.90 16.39 -11.14
N MET A 238 20.26 15.44 -10.47
CA MET A 238 20.47 14.01 -10.69
C MET A 238 20.22 13.60 -12.16
N ARG A 239 19.19 14.15 -12.80
CA ARG A 239 18.92 13.93 -14.24
C ARG A 239 20.02 14.52 -15.12
N LYS A 240 20.46 15.75 -14.86
CA LYS A 240 21.55 16.42 -15.60
C LYS A 240 22.87 15.67 -15.48
N ARG A 241 23.17 15.15 -14.30
CA ARG A 241 24.34 14.29 -14.02
C ARG A 241 24.19 12.87 -14.58
N LYS A 242 23.02 12.52 -15.11
CA LYS A 242 22.64 11.17 -15.56
C LYS A 242 22.72 10.10 -14.44
N ALA A 243 22.62 10.54 -13.22
CA ALA A 243 22.59 9.67 -12.05
C ALA A 243 21.28 8.87 -11.97
N CYS A 244 20.16 9.44 -12.40
CA CYS A 244 18.88 8.76 -12.48
C CYS A 244 18.36 8.64 -13.92
N VAL A 245 17.30 7.83 -14.09
CA VAL A 245 16.63 7.68 -15.38
C VAL A 245 16.10 9.03 -15.90
N PRO A 246 16.11 9.27 -17.24
CA PRO A 246 15.52 10.45 -17.83
C PRO A 246 13.98 10.39 -17.77
N ALA A 247 13.35 11.53 -18.03
CA ALA A 247 11.91 11.74 -17.88
C ALA A 247 11.05 10.82 -18.76
N ASP A 248 11.49 10.49 -19.95
CA ASP A 248 10.78 9.57 -20.86
C ASP A 248 10.72 8.14 -20.34
N ILE A 249 11.74 7.69 -19.59
CA ILE A 249 11.72 6.40 -18.89
C ILE A 249 10.87 6.50 -17.63
N GLN A 250 11.03 7.56 -16.81
CA GLN A 250 10.29 7.71 -15.57
C GLN A 250 8.78 7.87 -15.78
N ALA A 251 8.36 8.52 -16.86
CA ALA A 251 6.93 8.68 -17.18
C ALA A 251 6.20 7.34 -17.44
N LEU A 252 6.92 6.26 -17.71
CA LEU A 252 6.34 4.92 -17.88
C LEU A 252 6.03 4.25 -16.53
N ASP A 253 6.53 4.77 -15.41
CA ASP A 253 6.28 4.25 -14.09
C ASP A 253 4.85 4.58 -13.62
N GLN A 254 4.03 3.55 -13.48
CA GLN A 254 2.65 3.64 -13.00
C GLN A 254 2.55 3.50 -11.47
N LEU A 255 3.63 3.77 -10.73
CA LEU A 255 3.73 3.62 -9.27
C LEU A 255 3.42 2.18 -8.83
N ASN A 256 3.83 1.21 -9.62
CA ASN A 256 3.77 -0.21 -9.31
C ASN A 256 5.12 -0.90 -9.56
N ILE A 257 5.30 -2.09 -9.00
CA ILE A 257 6.59 -2.80 -9.09
C ILE A 257 6.90 -3.31 -10.49
N GLU A 258 5.88 -3.60 -11.31
CA GLU A 258 6.02 -4.14 -12.65
C GLU A 258 6.57 -3.10 -13.64
N SER A 259 6.11 -1.86 -13.53
CA SER A 259 6.51 -0.74 -14.42
C SER A 259 7.73 0.04 -13.93
N ASN A 260 8.18 -0.22 -12.71
CA ASN A 260 9.30 0.51 -12.12
C ASN A 260 10.61 0.29 -12.89
N ALA A 261 11.46 1.31 -12.91
CA ALA A 261 12.72 1.30 -13.67
C ALA A 261 13.68 0.16 -13.30
N ILE A 262 13.70 -0.30 -12.04
CA ILE A 262 14.52 -1.45 -11.63
C ILE A 262 13.99 -2.75 -12.23
N THR A 263 12.68 -2.96 -12.22
CA THR A 263 12.03 -4.17 -12.77
C THR A 263 12.14 -4.24 -14.28
N THR A 264 12.02 -3.10 -14.94
CA THR A 264 12.17 -3.00 -16.41
C THR A 264 13.64 -2.97 -16.85
N GLY A 265 14.58 -3.10 -15.92
CA GLY A 265 16.03 -3.14 -16.20
C GLY A 265 16.61 -1.82 -16.68
N LYS A 266 15.99 -0.70 -16.33
CA LYS A 266 16.43 0.65 -16.68
C LYS A 266 17.21 1.35 -15.56
N ALA A 267 17.05 0.88 -14.32
CA ALA A 267 17.76 1.40 -13.16
C ALA A 267 18.35 0.26 -12.32
N ALA A 268 19.41 0.56 -11.57
CA ALA A 268 20.03 -0.35 -10.60
C ALA A 268 19.42 -0.17 -9.19
N THR A 269 18.68 0.91 -8.94
CA THR A 269 18.09 1.23 -7.63
C THR A 269 16.71 1.83 -7.81
N ALA A 270 15.76 1.41 -6.94
CA ALA A 270 14.42 1.99 -6.80
C ALA A 270 14.24 2.59 -5.41
N PHE A 271 13.34 3.58 -5.29
CA PHE A 271 12.94 4.24 -4.05
C PHE A 271 11.51 3.83 -3.72
N MET A 272 11.33 2.97 -2.74
CA MET A 272 10.06 2.32 -2.46
C MET A 272 9.89 2.04 -0.97
N HIS A 273 8.87 1.27 -0.62
CA HIS A 273 8.65 0.78 0.74
C HIS A 273 9.21 -0.63 0.91
N SER A 274 9.76 -0.92 2.09
CA SER A 274 10.43 -2.19 2.41
C SER A 274 9.54 -3.43 2.18
N ASN A 275 8.23 -3.33 2.41
CA ASN A 275 7.31 -4.45 2.18
C ASN A 275 7.16 -4.85 0.70
N GLN A 276 7.52 -3.97 -0.25
CA GLN A 276 7.49 -4.29 -1.67
C GLN A 276 8.69 -5.15 -2.12
N PHE A 277 9.69 -5.32 -1.25
CA PHE A 277 10.92 -6.04 -1.55
C PHE A 277 10.69 -7.47 -2.05
N VAL A 278 9.75 -8.20 -1.43
CA VAL A 278 9.39 -9.57 -1.86
C VAL A 278 8.90 -9.58 -3.31
N GLY A 279 8.02 -8.66 -3.67
CA GLY A 279 7.51 -8.53 -5.03
C GLY A 279 8.58 -8.13 -6.04
N TYR A 280 9.45 -7.16 -5.68
CA TYR A 280 10.58 -6.78 -6.52
C TYR A 280 11.55 -7.93 -6.75
N GLN A 281 11.91 -8.69 -5.69
CA GLN A 281 12.80 -9.82 -5.82
C GLN A 281 12.23 -10.91 -6.73
N LYS A 282 10.93 -11.15 -6.69
CA LYS A 282 10.29 -12.14 -7.56
C LYS A 282 10.36 -11.76 -9.04
N LEU A 283 10.25 -10.48 -9.37
CA LEU A 283 10.30 -9.98 -10.75
C LEU A 283 11.73 -9.78 -11.26
N ASN A 284 12.72 -9.70 -10.38
CA ASN A 284 14.11 -9.46 -10.75
C ASN A 284 14.95 -10.74 -10.65
N LYS A 285 15.75 -10.99 -11.69
CA LYS A 285 16.66 -12.15 -11.75
C LYS A 285 17.90 -11.99 -10.85
N GLY A 286 18.31 -10.74 -10.59
CA GLY A 286 19.42 -10.39 -9.71
C GLY A 286 19.02 -10.53 -8.24
N LYS A 287 19.99 -10.73 -7.37
CA LYS A 287 19.78 -10.66 -5.92
C LYS A 287 19.69 -9.20 -5.52
N LEU A 288 18.50 -8.78 -5.14
CA LEU A 288 18.26 -7.43 -4.64
C LEU A 288 18.65 -7.31 -3.17
N ALA A 289 18.91 -6.08 -2.74
CA ALA A 289 19.19 -5.73 -1.36
C ALA A 289 18.44 -4.45 -0.96
N LEU A 290 18.34 -4.21 0.35
CA LEU A 290 17.69 -3.04 0.95
C LEU A 290 18.74 -2.12 1.56
N ALA A 291 18.53 -0.81 1.43
CA ALA A 291 19.27 0.21 2.16
C ALA A 291 18.32 1.32 2.64
N PRO A 292 18.64 2.01 3.75
CA PRO A 292 17.95 3.22 4.13
C PRO A 292 18.10 4.31 3.06
N TYR A 293 17.16 5.24 3.02
CA TYR A 293 17.27 6.42 2.17
C TYR A 293 18.49 7.26 2.56
N PRO A 294 19.01 8.05 1.62
CA PRO A 294 20.11 8.99 1.91
C PRO A 294 19.73 9.98 3.00
N ARG A 295 20.73 10.55 3.67
CA ARG A 295 20.57 11.62 4.64
C ARG A 295 20.99 12.97 4.07
N LEU A 296 20.61 14.07 4.72
CA LEU A 296 21.14 15.39 4.39
C LEU A 296 22.60 15.53 4.83
N SER A 297 22.95 15.00 6.01
CA SER A 297 24.30 14.86 6.55
C SER A 297 24.33 13.68 7.51
N ALA A 298 25.53 13.33 8.02
CA ALA A 298 25.70 12.26 9.00
C ALA A 298 24.91 12.52 10.30
N GLU A 299 24.77 13.79 10.69
CA GLU A 299 24.11 14.24 11.92
C GLU A 299 22.60 14.51 11.72
N ALA A 300 22.14 14.62 10.47
CA ALA A 300 20.74 14.88 10.18
C ALA A 300 19.84 13.72 10.63
N PRO A 301 18.60 14.00 11.06
CA PRO A 301 17.61 12.95 11.30
C PRO A 301 17.48 12.05 10.08
N SER A 302 17.23 10.77 10.28
CA SER A 302 17.03 9.84 9.16
C SER A 302 15.80 10.17 8.32
N GLY A 303 14.79 10.81 8.94
CA GLY A 303 13.48 11.05 8.35
C GLY A 303 12.57 9.82 8.35
N HIS A 304 13.12 8.62 8.59
CA HIS A 304 12.35 7.39 8.63
C HIS A 304 11.33 7.35 9.77
N TYR A 305 10.26 6.62 9.55
CA TYR A 305 9.27 6.23 10.55
C TYR A 305 8.70 4.85 10.18
N LEU A 306 8.19 4.15 11.17
CA LEU A 306 7.45 2.91 10.93
C LEU A 306 5.98 3.27 10.71
N LYS A 307 5.43 2.91 9.57
CA LYS A 307 4.02 3.13 9.25
C LYS A 307 3.28 1.80 9.11
N PRO A 308 1.95 1.79 9.27
CA PRO A 308 1.17 0.64 8.84
C PRO A 308 1.44 0.45 7.34
N SER A 309 1.94 -0.72 6.99
CA SER A 309 2.22 -1.05 5.60
C SER A 309 0.95 -0.99 4.78
N MET A 310 -0.06 -1.66 5.31
CA MET A 310 -1.43 -1.68 4.82
C MET A 310 -2.37 -1.91 5.97
N LEU A 311 -3.57 -1.39 5.82
CA LEU A 311 -4.70 -1.66 6.68
C LEU A 311 -5.71 -2.51 5.88
N ILE A 312 -6.50 -3.31 6.58
CA ILE A 312 -7.70 -3.88 6.01
C ILE A 312 -8.90 -3.24 6.71
N SER A 313 -9.76 -2.61 5.93
CA SER A 313 -10.98 -1.94 6.37
C SER A 313 -12.21 -2.68 5.85
N LEU A 314 -13.33 -2.48 6.51
CA LEU A 314 -14.61 -2.98 6.04
C LEU A 314 -15.47 -1.80 5.58
N SER A 315 -16.25 -1.99 4.51
CA SER A 315 -17.25 -0.99 4.14
C SER A 315 -18.32 -0.85 5.21
N ALA A 316 -18.96 0.30 5.28
CA ALA A 316 -19.93 0.63 6.34
C ALA A 316 -21.03 -0.42 6.52
N ASN A 317 -21.43 -1.10 5.45
CA ASN A 317 -22.50 -2.10 5.43
C ASN A 317 -21.96 -3.55 5.36
N ALA A 318 -20.66 -3.76 5.55
CA ALA A 318 -20.07 -5.10 5.51
C ALA A 318 -20.68 -6.00 6.58
N PRO A 319 -21.01 -7.26 6.24
CA PRO A 319 -21.58 -8.20 7.19
C PRO A 319 -20.54 -8.68 8.21
N GLU A 320 -20.99 -9.29 9.32
CA GLU A 320 -20.11 -9.76 10.41
C GLU A 320 -19.07 -10.79 9.95
N GLN A 321 -19.41 -11.61 8.95
CA GLN A 321 -18.48 -12.60 8.39
C GLN A 321 -17.23 -11.95 7.78
N ALA A 322 -17.30 -10.69 7.37
CA ALA A 322 -16.14 -9.95 6.91
C ALA A 322 -15.12 -9.72 8.06
N VAL A 323 -15.61 -9.49 9.29
CA VAL A 323 -14.76 -9.38 10.50
C VAL A 323 -14.02 -10.68 10.75
N ALA A 324 -14.70 -11.82 10.63
CA ALA A 324 -14.09 -13.14 10.81
C ALA A 324 -12.95 -13.40 9.80
N PHE A 325 -13.12 -12.99 8.55
CA PHE A 325 -12.04 -13.10 7.57
C PHE A 325 -10.87 -12.16 7.86
N VAL A 326 -11.12 -10.92 8.29
CA VAL A 326 -10.05 -10.03 8.76
C VAL A 326 -9.25 -10.67 9.89
N ASN A 327 -9.96 -11.20 10.91
CA ASN A 327 -9.32 -11.88 12.03
C ASN A 327 -8.50 -13.10 11.57
N PHE A 328 -9.02 -13.89 10.62
CA PHE A 328 -8.28 -15.01 10.03
C PHE A 328 -6.96 -14.54 9.41
N LEU A 329 -6.98 -13.46 8.62
CA LEU A 329 -5.78 -12.95 7.95
C LEU A 329 -4.67 -12.54 8.91
N VAL A 330 -5.02 -11.99 10.09
CA VAL A 330 -4.05 -11.33 10.97
C VAL A 330 -3.75 -12.12 12.26
N ALA A 331 -4.63 -13.03 12.67
CA ALA A 331 -4.56 -13.73 13.94
C ALA A 331 -4.62 -15.28 13.80
N SER A 332 -4.62 -15.83 12.57
CA SER A 332 -4.50 -17.28 12.38
C SER A 332 -3.15 -17.66 11.80
N PRO A 333 -2.60 -18.82 12.18
CA PRO A 333 -1.37 -19.36 11.58
C PRO A 333 -1.46 -19.53 10.07
N GLU A 334 -2.60 -19.98 9.54
CA GLU A 334 -2.82 -20.21 8.11
C GLU A 334 -2.91 -18.91 7.36
N GLY A 335 -3.62 -17.91 7.88
CA GLY A 335 -3.73 -16.58 7.29
C GLY A 335 -2.39 -15.89 7.20
N ILE A 336 -1.64 -15.86 8.32
CA ILE A 336 -0.35 -15.18 8.35
C ILE A 336 0.72 -15.89 7.49
N LYS A 337 0.72 -17.23 7.43
CA LYS A 337 1.61 -17.98 6.54
C LYS A 337 1.32 -17.70 5.06
N ALA A 338 0.04 -17.61 4.70
CA ALA A 338 -0.35 -17.30 3.33
C ALA A 338 0.08 -15.89 2.92
N LEU A 339 -0.09 -14.89 3.79
CA LEU A 339 0.31 -13.51 3.52
C LEU A 339 1.83 -13.32 3.58
N GLY A 340 2.51 -14.03 4.51
CA GLY A 340 3.94 -13.84 4.77
C GLY A 340 4.25 -12.41 5.22
N THR A 341 5.32 -11.85 4.69
CA THR A 341 5.75 -10.47 4.97
C THR A 341 5.49 -9.51 3.79
N GLU A 342 4.78 -9.94 2.76
CA GLU A 342 4.53 -9.12 1.57
C GLU A 342 3.74 -7.84 1.89
N ARG A 343 2.86 -7.90 2.89
CA ARG A 343 2.12 -6.74 3.40
C ARG A 343 2.79 -6.04 4.59
N GLY A 344 4.09 -6.25 4.78
CA GLY A 344 4.87 -5.73 5.90
C GLY A 344 5.20 -6.80 6.94
N VAL A 345 6.06 -6.45 7.89
CA VAL A 345 6.36 -7.29 9.04
C VAL A 345 5.09 -7.38 9.89
N PRO A 346 4.55 -8.58 10.17
CA PRO A 346 3.27 -8.73 10.86
C PRO A 346 3.18 -7.91 12.16
N ALA A 347 2.05 -7.22 12.35
CA ALA A 347 1.81 -6.41 13.54
C ALA A 347 1.64 -7.27 14.79
N SER A 348 1.00 -8.47 14.68
CA SER A 348 0.88 -9.44 15.77
C SER A 348 2.23 -9.98 16.19
N GLU A 349 2.57 -9.87 17.47
CA GLU A 349 3.82 -10.38 18.03
C GLU A 349 3.88 -11.91 17.98
N SER A 350 2.81 -12.58 18.37
CA SER A 350 2.73 -14.05 18.36
C SER A 350 2.80 -14.63 16.93
N MET A 351 2.12 -13.99 15.97
CA MET A 351 2.18 -14.41 14.57
C MET A 351 3.54 -14.13 13.94
N ARG A 352 4.19 -13.03 14.29
CA ARG A 352 5.56 -12.73 13.87
C ARG A 352 6.55 -13.76 14.40
N ALA A 353 6.45 -14.12 15.69
CA ALA A 353 7.29 -15.16 16.28
C ALA A 353 7.09 -16.54 15.61
N LEU A 354 5.86 -16.89 15.27
CA LEU A 354 5.54 -18.11 14.54
C LEU A 354 6.10 -18.11 13.11
N LEU A 355 6.06 -16.98 12.43
CA LEU A 355 6.47 -16.86 11.04
C LEU A 355 8.00 -16.79 10.88
N THR A 356 8.71 -16.09 11.78
CA THR A 356 10.15 -15.79 11.67
C THR A 356 11.02 -17.02 11.38
N PRO A 357 10.86 -18.19 12.02
CA PRO A 357 11.69 -19.37 11.72
C PRO A 357 11.47 -19.96 10.32
N GLN A 358 10.40 -19.58 9.65
CA GLN A 358 9.98 -20.11 8.35
C GLN A 358 10.22 -19.13 7.19
N LEU A 359 10.76 -17.94 7.49
CA LEU A 359 11.00 -16.90 6.49
C LEU A 359 12.09 -17.32 5.52
N ALA A 360 11.84 -17.12 4.22
CA ALA A 360 12.86 -17.17 3.20
C ALA A 360 13.84 -15.98 3.34
N ASP A 361 15.04 -16.10 2.74
CA ASP A 361 16.07 -15.05 2.82
C ASP A 361 15.57 -13.65 2.46
N VAL A 362 14.70 -13.56 1.46
CA VAL A 362 14.09 -12.28 1.01
C VAL A 362 13.22 -11.66 2.11
N GLU A 363 12.41 -12.45 2.76
CA GLU A 363 11.52 -12.01 3.82
C GLU A 363 12.32 -11.66 5.08
N LYS A 364 13.37 -12.46 5.37
CA LYS A 364 14.29 -12.18 6.47
C LYS A 364 15.02 -10.86 6.26
N ALA A 365 15.52 -10.57 5.05
CA ALA A 365 16.17 -9.30 4.74
C ALA A 365 15.26 -8.09 5.02
N MET A 366 13.95 -8.23 4.82
CA MET A 366 13.00 -7.18 5.14
C MET A 366 12.82 -6.99 6.66
N VAL A 367 12.76 -8.09 7.42
CA VAL A 367 12.71 -8.03 8.90
C VAL A 367 14.00 -7.40 9.44
N ASP A 368 15.17 -7.82 8.92
CA ASP A 368 16.48 -7.28 9.29
C ASP A 368 16.56 -5.76 8.95
N TYR A 369 16.00 -5.34 7.81
CA TYR A 369 15.92 -3.92 7.44
C TYR A 369 15.11 -3.09 8.45
N ILE A 370 13.92 -3.57 8.85
CA ILE A 370 13.10 -2.89 9.86
C ILE A 370 13.85 -2.81 11.19
N ALA A 371 14.54 -3.87 11.60
CA ALA A 371 15.38 -3.88 12.80
C ALA A 371 16.53 -2.87 12.69
N LEU A 372 17.18 -2.77 11.51
CA LEU A 372 18.27 -1.83 11.25
C LEU A 372 17.85 -0.37 11.45
N ILE A 373 16.69 0.02 10.94
CA ILE A 373 16.26 1.43 10.99
C ILE A 373 15.54 1.80 12.29
N THR A 374 15.00 0.84 13.03
CA THR A 374 14.17 1.06 14.23
C THR A 374 14.82 1.99 15.27
N PRO A 375 16.14 1.92 15.57
CA PRO A 375 16.75 2.82 16.53
C PRO A 375 16.72 4.30 16.14
N ASP A 376 16.48 4.61 14.87
CA ASP A 376 16.63 5.94 14.27
C ASP A 376 15.35 6.47 13.62
N VAL A 377 14.20 5.84 13.93
CA VAL A 377 12.91 6.27 13.42
C VAL A 377 12.29 7.37 14.26
N GLY A 378 11.66 8.34 13.59
CA GLY A 378 10.85 9.36 14.23
C GLY A 378 9.39 8.92 14.45
N ALA A 379 8.63 9.80 15.09
CA ALA A 379 7.19 9.59 15.31
C ALA A 379 6.41 9.45 13.97
N LEU A 380 5.27 8.77 14.04
CA LEU A 380 4.32 8.71 12.94
C LEU A 380 3.88 10.14 12.56
N PRO A 381 3.83 10.50 11.28
CA PRO A 381 3.39 11.82 10.86
C PRO A 381 1.91 12.08 11.22
N PRO A 382 1.47 13.35 11.26
CA PRO A 382 0.07 13.68 11.41
C PRO A 382 -0.81 12.99 10.37
N SER A 383 -2.09 12.82 10.71
CA SER A 383 -3.08 12.26 9.78
C SER A 383 -3.12 13.05 8.48
N PRO A 384 -2.96 12.42 7.32
CA PRO A 384 -3.11 13.11 6.05
C PRO A 384 -4.52 13.70 5.92
N PRO A 385 -4.66 14.96 5.46
CA PRO A 385 -5.95 15.60 5.27
C PRO A 385 -6.70 15.00 4.06
N PRO A 386 -8.02 15.23 3.96
CA PRO A 386 -8.76 14.93 2.74
C PRO A 386 -8.09 15.57 1.51
N GLY A 387 -8.04 14.85 0.40
CA GLY A 387 -7.34 15.30 -0.81
C GLY A 387 -5.84 14.98 -0.86
N ALA A 388 -5.21 14.50 0.21
CA ALA A 388 -3.78 14.16 0.24
C ALA A 388 -3.39 13.16 -0.88
N GLY A 389 -4.27 12.22 -1.21
CA GLY A 389 -4.05 11.29 -2.32
C GLY A 389 -3.97 11.99 -3.68
N GLU A 390 -4.80 13.00 -3.93
CA GLU A 390 -4.78 13.81 -5.16
C GLU A 390 -3.48 14.62 -5.24
N VAL A 391 -3.03 15.21 -4.13
CA VAL A 391 -1.77 15.97 -4.04
C VAL A 391 -0.56 15.12 -4.47
N ALA A 392 -0.52 13.84 -4.10
CA ALA A 392 0.57 12.94 -4.50
C ALA A 392 0.65 12.75 -6.02
N PHE A 393 -0.49 12.68 -6.72
CA PHE A 393 -0.51 12.62 -8.20
C PHE A 393 -0.12 13.95 -8.84
N VAL A 394 -0.48 15.07 -8.22
CA VAL A 394 -0.02 16.41 -8.66
C VAL A 394 1.49 16.51 -8.57
N GLN A 395 2.11 16.06 -7.48
CA GLN A 395 3.57 16.04 -7.33
C GLN A 395 4.24 15.19 -8.43
N LYS A 396 3.69 14.00 -8.74
CA LYS A 396 4.21 13.14 -9.81
C LYS A 396 4.19 13.88 -11.15
N ARG A 397 3.05 14.45 -11.52
CA ARG A 397 2.88 15.21 -12.77
C ARG A 397 3.85 16.39 -12.87
N ILE A 398 3.98 17.17 -11.80
CA ILE A 398 4.88 18.33 -11.77
C ILE A 398 6.35 17.90 -11.92
N ASN A 399 6.76 16.80 -11.28
CA ASN A 399 8.12 16.25 -11.46
C ASN A 399 8.38 15.85 -12.92
N GLU A 400 7.39 15.27 -13.60
CA GLU A 400 7.48 14.96 -15.03
C GLU A 400 7.63 16.23 -15.87
N GLU A 401 6.89 17.30 -15.56
CA GLU A 401 6.99 18.58 -16.25
C GLU A 401 8.39 19.21 -16.09
N VAL A 402 9.01 19.11 -14.90
CA VAL A 402 10.41 19.51 -14.70
C VAL A 402 11.35 18.62 -15.51
N GLY A 403 11.17 17.30 -15.46
CA GLY A 403 12.01 16.35 -16.17
C GLY A 403 12.00 16.54 -17.69
N PHE A 404 10.85 16.94 -18.27
CA PHE A 404 10.71 17.29 -19.69
C PHE A 404 11.11 18.75 -20.02
N GLY A 405 11.62 19.50 -19.04
CA GLY A 405 12.04 20.90 -19.22
C GLY A 405 10.90 21.88 -19.47
N ARG A 406 9.66 21.50 -19.13
CA ARG A 406 8.47 22.36 -19.26
C ARG A 406 8.32 23.36 -18.11
N LYS A 407 8.93 23.06 -16.97
CA LYS A 407 8.96 23.91 -15.78
C LYS A 407 10.37 23.95 -15.19
N THR A 408 10.72 25.07 -14.61
CA THR A 408 11.89 25.18 -13.73
C THR A 408 11.55 24.60 -12.36
N PRO A 409 12.53 24.14 -11.54
CA PRO A 409 12.30 23.73 -10.17
C PRO A 409 11.55 24.77 -9.33
N LYS A 410 11.84 26.06 -9.54
CA LYS A 410 11.15 27.16 -8.85
C LYS A 410 9.65 27.19 -9.19
N GLN A 411 9.30 27.20 -10.48
CA GLN A 411 7.91 27.14 -10.93
C GLN A 411 7.20 25.89 -10.40
N ALA A 412 7.89 24.75 -10.40
CA ALA A 412 7.36 23.48 -9.87
C ALA A 412 7.05 23.57 -8.38
N GLY A 413 7.90 24.23 -7.58
CA GLY A 413 7.66 24.45 -6.15
C GLY A 413 6.47 25.35 -5.87
N GLU A 414 6.36 26.46 -6.63
CA GLU A 414 5.24 27.40 -6.55
C GLU A 414 3.92 26.71 -6.92
N ASP A 415 3.90 25.96 -8.02
CA ASP A 415 2.71 25.27 -8.53
C ASP A 415 2.29 24.14 -7.59
N LEU A 416 3.23 23.34 -7.06
CA LEU A 416 2.89 22.25 -6.13
C LEU A 416 2.17 22.80 -4.90
N VAL A 417 2.69 23.85 -4.26
CA VAL A 417 2.08 24.43 -3.08
C VAL A 417 0.73 25.07 -3.40
N SER A 418 0.62 25.77 -4.54
CA SER A 418 -0.63 26.38 -4.97
C SER A 418 -1.72 25.35 -5.24
N GLU A 419 -1.42 24.34 -6.06
CA GLU A 419 -2.39 23.30 -6.44
C GLU A 419 -2.76 22.43 -5.21
N ALA A 420 -1.77 22.01 -4.42
CA ALA A 420 -2.01 21.23 -3.20
C ALA A 420 -2.90 22.00 -2.22
N SER A 421 -2.61 23.29 -1.98
CA SER A 421 -3.44 24.14 -1.09
C SER A 421 -4.88 24.28 -1.62
N ALA A 422 -5.05 24.36 -2.93
CA ALA A 422 -6.39 24.44 -3.53
C ALA A 422 -7.16 23.10 -3.38
N ILE A 423 -6.48 21.96 -3.48
CA ILE A 423 -7.05 20.62 -3.27
C ILE A 423 -7.49 20.47 -1.82
N LEU A 424 -6.61 20.76 -0.87
CA LEU A 424 -6.88 20.60 0.57
C LEU A 424 -8.02 21.50 1.08
N LYS A 425 -8.23 22.66 0.45
CA LYS A 425 -9.35 23.54 0.80
C LYS A 425 -10.72 23.02 0.32
N ARG A 426 -10.76 22.07 -0.61
CA ARG A 426 -12.00 21.46 -1.13
C ARG A 426 -12.46 20.25 -0.35
N GLY A 427 -11.53 19.59 0.36
CA GLY A 427 -11.78 18.40 1.18
C GLY A 427 -12.16 18.75 2.58
#